data_63701477166a00b4511b74792c838aa4
#
_entry.id   63701477166a00b4511b74792c838aa4
#
_cell.length_a   1.000
_cell.length_b   1.000
_cell.length_c   1.000
_cell.angle_alpha   90.00
_cell.angle_beta   90.00
_cell.angle_gamma   90.00
#
_symmetry.space_group_name_H-M   'P 1'
#
loop_
_entity.id
_entity.type
_entity.pdbx_description
1 polymer ?
#
loop_
_entity_poly.entity_id
_entity_poly.type
_entity_poly.pdbx_seq_one_letter_code
_entity_poly.pdbx_strand_id
1 'polypeptide(L)'
;MNDGKYPTGRAMTVKEGMTRSLNTISAQLLKQLTPQKSYEFMTQQLGFKLVDSRTNEDGTVQSDIDLAPLALGALTDGVTVREMAGGFSTFINDGVYGGTRTYTKVTDSEGNTIMENTPNTDKGFTNVRTDYYMLDCLQNVTAHGTAYGIQLDGVETGGKTGTTTSNTDIWFCGITPKYSGAVWVGYE
;
A
#
# COMPACT_ATOMS: atom_id res chain seq x y z
N MET A 1 1.95 -4.43 -18.79
CA MET A 1 0.72 -5.06 -19.35
C MET A 1 0.42 -6.25 -18.48
N ASN A 2 -0.83 -6.45 -18.09
CA ASN A 2 -1.21 -7.61 -17.30
C ASN A 2 -1.16 -8.86 -18.19
N ASP A 3 -0.22 -9.76 -17.93
CA ASP A 3 -0.08 -11.08 -18.57
C ASP A 3 -0.17 -11.09 -20.10
N GLY A 4 0.37 -10.06 -20.77
CA GLY A 4 0.33 -9.93 -22.22
C GLY A 4 -1.04 -9.62 -22.82
N LYS A 5 -2.07 -9.37 -22.01
CA LYS A 5 -3.41 -9.00 -22.49
C LYS A 5 -3.43 -7.52 -22.88
N TYR A 6 -3.87 -7.24 -24.08
CA TYR A 6 -4.04 -5.88 -24.58
C TYR A 6 -5.18 -5.16 -23.84
N PRO A 7 -5.09 -3.81 -23.69
CA PRO A 7 -6.20 -3.01 -23.19
C PRO A 7 -7.46 -3.25 -24.03
N THR A 8 -8.56 -3.48 -23.38
CA THR A 8 -9.84 -3.76 -24.07
C THR A 8 -10.47 -2.53 -24.71
N GLY A 9 -9.98 -1.31 -24.37
CA GLY A 9 -10.62 -0.05 -24.74
C GLY A 9 -11.98 0.20 -24.07
N ARG A 10 -12.45 -0.73 -23.25
CA ARG A 10 -13.72 -0.63 -22.54
C ARG A 10 -13.61 0.26 -21.31
N ALA A 11 -14.58 1.16 -21.14
CA ALA A 11 -14.74 1.86 -19.87
C ALA A 11 -15.05 0.89 -18.73
N MET A 12 -14.43 1.07 -17.56
CA MET A 12 -14.66 0.25 -16.37
C MET A 12 -14.53 1.10 -15.11
N THR A 13 -15.06 0.59 -14.01
CA THR A 13 -14.93 1.25 -12.71
C THR A 13 -13.54 1.02 -12.10
N VAL A 14 -13.12 1.90 -11.19
CA VAL A 14 -11.89 1.72 -10.40
C VAL A 14 -11.96 0.41 -9.62
N LYS A 15 -13.12 0.08 -9.04
CA LYS A 15 -13.37 -1.17 -8.33
C LYS A 15 -13.08 -2.40 -9.22
N GLU A 16 -13.61 -2.44 -10.44
CA GLU A 16 -13.31 -3.53 -11.40
C GLU A 16 -11.80 -3.58 -11.73
N GLY A 17 -11.19 -2.44 -11.98
CA GLY A 17 -9.76 -2.33 -12.27
C GLY A 17 -8.89 -2.87 -11.12
N MET A 18 -9.22 -2.53 -9.88
CA MET A 18 -8.52 -3.00 -8.69
C MET A 18 -8.74 -4.50 -8.46
N THR A 19 -9.98 -4.98 -8.60
CA THR A 19 -10.35 -6.40 -8.46
C THR A 19 -9.52 -7.29 -9.38
N ARG A 20 -9.32 -6.86 -10.62
CA ARG A 20 -8.54 -7.56 -11.63
C ARG A 20 -7.07 -7.19 -11.66
N SER A 21 -6.64 -6.31 -10.75
CA SER A 21 -5.26 -5.80 -10.66
C SER A 21 -4.73 -5.26 -12.00
N LEU A 22 -5.50 -4.38 -12.67
CA LEU A 22 -5.15 -3.87 -14.00
C LEU A 22 -4.16 -2.71 -13.93
N ASN A 23 -2.94 -2.93 -14.35
CA ASN A 23 -1.86 -1.94 -14.40
C ASN A 23 -2.24 -0.66 -15.15
N THR A 24 -3.02 -0.80 -16.24
CA THR A 24 -3.47 0.34 -17.06
C THR A 24 -4.39 1.28 -16.28
N ILE A 25 -5.23 0.77 -15.38
CA ILE A 25 -6.10 1.60 -14.54
C ILE A 25 -5.27 2.32 -13.49
N SER A 26 -4.36 1.62 -12.79
CA SER A 26 -3.46 2.26 -11.81
C SER A 26 -2.63 3.39 -12.45
N ALA A 27 -2.04 3.13 -13.62
CA ALA A 27 -1.26 4.13 -14.34
C ALA A 27 -2.10 5.33 -14.79
N GLN A 28 -3.34 5.12 -15.25
CA GLN A 28 -4.24 6.23 -15.63
C GLN A 28 -4.65 7.08 -14.42
N LEU A 29 -4.95 6.46 -13.29
CA LEU A 29 -5.28 7.16 -12.05
C LEU A 29 -4.09 7.98 -11.54
N LEU A 30 -2.90 7.38 -11.53
CA LEU A 30 -1.69 8.08 -11.11
C LEU A 30 -1.33 9.24 -12.05
N LYS A 31 -1.55 9.08 -13.37
CA LYS A 31 -1.36 10.17 -14.33
C LYS A 31 -2.28 11.35 -14.04
N GLN A 32 -3.52 11.11 -13.61
CA GLN A 32 -4.45 12.18 -13.21
C GLN A 32 -4.07 12.81 -11.87
N LEU A 33 -3.65 12.01 -10.89
CA LEU A 33 -3.18 12.47 -9.59
C LEU A 33 -1.86 13.23 -9.68
N THR A 34 -0.98 12.81 -10.54
CA THR A 34 0.45 13.10 -10.74
C THR A 34 1.37 12.29 -9.82
N PRO A 35 2.53 11.84 -10.33
CA PRO A 35 3.53 11.13 -9.52
C PRO A 35 4.00 11.94 -8.30
N GLN A 36 4.20 13.25 -8.47
CA GLN A 36 4.64 14.14 -7.39
C GLN A 36 3.68 14.13 -6.20
N LYS A 37 2.37 14.29 -6.42
CA LYS A 37 1.36 14.25 -5.34
C LYS A 37 1.29 12.88 -4.66
N SER A 38 1.44 11.81 -5.42
CA SER A 38 1.47 10.46 -4.86
C SER A 38 2.71 10.25 -3.98
N TYR A 39 3.88 10.68 -4.44
CA TYR A 39 5.12 10.65 -3.67
C TYR A 39 5.00 11.42 -2.35
N GLU A 40 4.52 12.65 -2.41
CA GLU A 40 4.29 13.49 -1.23
C GLU A 40 3.33 12.84 -0.23
N PHE A 41 2.24 12.26 -0.72
CA PHE A 41 1.29 11.54 0.13
C PHE A 41 1.94 10.32 0.79
N MET A 42 2.63 9.47 0.03
CA MET A 42 3.27 8.27 0.56
C MET A 42 4.34 8.61 1.61
N THR A 43 5.15 9.62 1.35
CA THR A 43 6.28 9.99 2.24
C THR A 43 5.83 10.82 3.44
N GLN A 44 4.98 11.83 3.24
CA GLN A 44 4.60 12.79 4.29
C GLN A 44 3.44 12.30 5.16
N GLN A 45 2.47 11.60 4.56
CA GLN A 45 1.28 11.12 5.28
C GLN A 45 1.48 9.69 5.81
N LEU A 46 2.05 8.79 5.03
CA LEU A 46 2.22 7.39 5.41
C LEU A 46 3.65 7.03 5.84
N GLY A 47 4.61 7.94 5.74
CA GLY A 47 5.98 7.76 6.22
C GLY A 47 6.78 6.71 5.46
N PHE A 48 6.41 6.37 4.22
CA PHE A 48 7.18 5.46 3.37
C PHE A 48 8.52 6.09 2.99
N LYS A 49 9.56 5.27 2.92
CA LYS A 49 10.90 5.71 2.50
C LYS A 49 11.05 5.47 1.01
N LEU A 50 10.78 6.48 0.22
CA LEU A 50 10.90 6.45 -1.24
C LEU A 50 12.06 7.33 -1.70
N VAL A 51 12.65 6.99 -2.84
CA VAL A 51 13.78 7.73 -3.44
C VAL A 51 13.22 8.88 -4.28
N ASP A 52 13.54 10.12 -3.90
CA ASP A 52 13.22 11.30 -4.70
C ASP A 52 14.22 11.50 -5.86
N SER A 53 15.51 11.39 -5.55
CA SER A 53 16.59 11.45 -6.55
C SER A 53 17.86 10.84 -5.96
N ARG A 54 18.43 9.85 -6.66
CA ARG A 54 19.72 9.24 -6.33
C ARG A 54 20.56 9.11 -7.59
N THR A 55 21.75 9.67 -7.58
CA THR A 55 22.74 9.47 -8.66
C THR A 55 23.61 8.26 -8.32
N ASN A 56 23.63 7.29 -9.22
CA ASN A 56 24.46 6.08 -9.10
C ASN A 56 25.92 6.39 -9.50
N GLU A 57 26.82 5.45 -9.24
CA GLU A 57 28.26 5.57 -9.59
C GLU A 57 28.50 5.71 -11.08
N ASP A 58 27.63 5.16 -11.93
CA ASP A 58 27.66 5.26 -13.39
C ASP A 58 27.08 6.59 -13.93
N GLY A 59 26.62 7.48 -13.07
CA GLY A 59 26.02 8.77 -13.41
C GLY A 59 24.52 8.68 -13.77
N THR A 60 23.90 7.52 -13.72
CA THR A 60 22.44 7.39 -13.91
C THR A 60 21.68 7.94 -12.71
N VAL A 61 20.51 8.55 -12.94
CA VAL A 61 19.64 9.06 -11.88
C VAL A 61 18.45 8.14 -11.72
N GLN A 62 18.23 7.68 -10.50
CA GLN A 62 17.04 6.93 -10.08
C GLN A 62 16.10 7.82 -9.27
N SER A 63 14.80 7.66 -9.50
CA SER A 63 13.75 8.34 -8.75
C SER A 63 12.48 7.49 -8.75
N ASP A 64 11.79 7.48 -7.62
CA ASP A 64 10.47 6.86 -7.50
C ASP A 64 9.35 7.81 -7.93
N ILE A 65 9.66 9.09 -8.24
CA ILE A 65 8.66 10.08 -8.69
C ILE A 65 8.38 9.87 -10.19
N ASP A 66 7.81 8.71 -10.52
CA ASP A 66 7.41 8.36 -11.89
C ASP A 66 6.21 7.41 -11.86
N LEU A 67 5.64 7.16 -13.04
CA LEU A 67 4.44 6.32 -13.20
C LEU A 67 4.69 4.86 -12.83
N ALA A 68 5.80 4.26 -13.27
CA ALA A 68 6.07 2.84 -13.02
C ALA A 68 6.31 2.55 -11.53
N PRO A 69 7.18 3.28 -10.81
CA PRO A 69 7.37 3.08 -9.38
C PRO A 69 6.07 3.21 -8.59
N LEU A 70 5.37 4.32 -8.72
CA LEU A 70 4.24 4.65 -7.85
C LEU A 70 2.91 3.99 -8.26
N ALA A 71 2.70 3.69 -9.55
CA ALA A 71 1.47 3.03 -9.99
C ALA A 71 1.53 1.50 -9.92
N LEU A 72 2.73 0.91 -10.07
CA LEU A 72 2.92 -0.53 -10.26
C LEU A 72 3.80 -1.17 -9.18
N GLY A 73 4.43 -0.36 -8.33
CA GLY A 73 5.30 -0.84 -7.26
C GLY A 73 6.73 -1.17 -7.70
N ALA A 74 7.19 -0.67 -8.86
CA ALA A 74 8.57 -0.82 -9.32
C ALA A 74 9.51 0.20 -8.64
N LEU A 75 9.51 0.20 -7.31
CA LEU A 75 10.24 1.14 -6.48
C LEU A 75 11.74 0.82 -6.46
N THR A 76 12.57 1.86 -6.36
CA THR A 76 14.04 1.77 -6.40
C THR A 76 14.60 0.86 -5.30
N ASP A 77 14.20 1.11 -4.05
CA ASP A 77 14.65 0.33 -2.88
C ASP A 77 13.54 -0.59 -2.32
N GLY A 78 12.37 -0.62 -2.99
CA GLY A 78 11.21 -1.35 -2.49
C GLY A 78 10.60 -0.73 -1.23
N VAL A 79 9.82 -1.52 -0.51
CA VAL A 79 9.18 -1.15 0.76
C VAL A 79 9.23 -2.31 1.73
N THR A 80 9.18 -2.03 3.01
CA THR A 80 9.16 -3.07 4.03
C THR A 80 7.75 -3.62 4.27
N VAL A 81 7.66 -4.87 4.70
CA VAL A 81 6.40 -5.51 5.13
C VAL A 81 5.70 -4.67 6.21
N ARG A 82 6.47 -4.06 7.10
CA ARG A 82 5.96 -3.20 8.17
C ARG A 82 5.33 -1.91 7.62
N GLU A 83 5.95 -1.25 6.66
CA GLU A 83 5.39 -0.06 6.01
C GLU A 83 4.07 -0.40 5.30
N MET A 84 4.02 -1.53 4.58
CA MET A 84 2.81 -1.97 3.89
C MET A 84 1.69 -2.29 4.88
N ALA A 85 1.96 -3.06 5.94
CA ALA A 85 0.95 -3.35 6.96
C ALA A 85 0.45 -2.06 7.64
N GLY A 86 1.36 -1.12 7.93
CA GLY A 86 1.02 0.19 8.48
C GLY A 86 0.18 1.03 7.52
N GLY A 87 0.54 1.10 6.25
CA GLY A 87 -0.23 1.81 5.22
C GLY A 87 -1.65 1.26 5.09
N PHE A 88 -1.79 -0.07 5.06
CA PHE A 88 -3.11 -0.71 4.99
C PHE A 88 -3.94 -0.54 6.27
N SER A 89 -3.33 -0.35 7.44
CA SER A 89 -4.06 -0.07 8.68
C SER A 89 -4.87 1.22 8.62
N THR A 90 -4.49 2.15 7.77
CA THR A 90 -5.19 3.42 7.55
C THR A 90 -6.64 3.20 7.11
N PHE A 91 -6.89 2.16 6.29
CA PHE A 91 -8.24 1.82 5.79
C PHE A 91 -9.18 1.22 6.84
N ILE A 92 -8.70 0.86 8.00
CA ILE A 92 -9.49 0.33 9.12
C ILE A 92 -9.39 1.21 10.37
N ASN A 93 -8.87 2.42 10.20
CA ASN A 93 -8.68 3.41 11.25
C ASN A 93 -9.18 4.79 10.81
N ASP A 94 -10.36 4.84 10.17
CA ASP A 94 -11.03 6.05 9.69
C ASP A 94 -10.13 6.97 8.82
N GLY A 95 -9.23 6.37 8.05
CA GLY A 95 -8.26 7.08 7.22
C GLY A 95 -7.06 7.64 7.97
N VAL A 96 -6.91 7.40 9.26
CA VAL A 96 -5.80 7.89 10.07
C VAL A 96 -4.64 6.90 10.07
N TYR A 97 -3.46 7.37 9.69
CA TYR A 97 -2.21 6.60 9.80
C TYR A 97 -1.58 6.77 11.17
N GLY A 98 -1.77 5.81 12.04
CA GLY A 98 -1.23 5.83 13.40
C GLY A 98 0.29 5.65 13.52
N GLY A 99 0.97 5.37 12.39
CA GLY A 99 2.37 4.96 12.38
C GLY A 99 2.57 3.50 12.80
N THR A 100 3.75 2.97 12.52
CA THR A 100 4.13 1.61 12.96
C THR A 100 5.05 1.70 14.16
N ARG A 101 4.78 0.92 15.21
CA ARG A 101 5.57 0.91 16.43
C ARG A 101 5.71 -0.51 16.99
N THR A 102 6.83 -0.78 17.66
CA THR A 102 7.11 -2.07 18.32
C THR A 102 6.98 -1.98 19.84
N TYR A 103 6.86 -0.77 20.37
CA TYR A 103 6.60 -0.51 21.79
C TYR A 103 5.67 0.70 21.93
N THR A 104 4.95 0.77 23.03
CA THR A 104 4.14 1.93 23.39
C THR A 104 4.82 2.76 24.47
N LYS A 105 5.50 2.10 25.41
CA LYS A 105 6.16 2.73 26.54
C LYS A 105 7.32 1.87 27.03
N VAL A 106 8.43 2.51 27.39
CA VAL A 106 9.57 1.88 28.08
C VAL A 106 9.76 2.58 29.43
N THR A 107 9.86 1.79 30.48
CA THR A 107 10.11 2.28 31.86
C THR A 107 11.38 1.67 32.41
N ASP A 108 12.02 2.37 33.37
CA ASP A 108 13.08 1.80 34.19
C ASP A 108 12.55 0.85 35.28
N SER A 109 13.46 0.33 36.11
CA SER A 109 13.12 -0.57 37.22
C SER A 109 12.32 0.10 38.33
N GLU A 110 12.31 1.42 38.39
CA GLU A 110 11.56 2.21 39.37
C GLU A 110 10.18 2.64 38.85
N GLY A 111 9.87 2.33 37.57
CA GLY A 111 8.60 2.67 36.93
C GLY A 111 8.59 4.03 36.23
N ASN A 112 9.71 4.76 36.21
CA ASN A 112 9.80 6.04 35.50
C ASN A 112 9.80 5.82 33.99
N THR A 113 9.11 6.66 33.26
CA THR A 113 9.05 6.60 31.80
C THR A 113 10.36 7.05 31.19
N ILE A 114 11.04 6.15 30.46
CA ILE A 114 12.25 6.45 29.68
C ILE A 114 11.87 6.93 28.27
N MET A 115 10.93 6.23 27.63
CA MET A 115 10.44 6.54 26.30
C MET A 115 8.95 6.25 26.19
N GLU A 116 8.26 7.06 25.39
CA GLU A 116 6.87 6.85 25.04
C GLU A 116 6.70 7.02 23.52
N ASN A 117 5.93 6.13 22.91
CA ASN A 117 5.67 6.13 21.47
C ASN A 117 4.16 6.17 21.24
N THR A 118 3.63 7.37 21.08
CA THR A 118 2.20 7.61 20.83
C THR A 118 1.89 7.51 19.34
N PRO A 119 0.68 7.02 18.96
CA PRO A 119 0.28 7.02 17.55
C PRO A 119 0.11 8.44 17.02
N ASN A 120 0.32 8.61 15.72
CA ASN A 120 -0.12 9.80 15.01
C ASN A 120 -1.65 9.87 14.99
N THR A 121 -2.19 11.08 15.00
CA THR A 121 -3.64 11.33 14.92
C THR A 121 -4.02 12.26 13.77
N ASP A 122 -3.03 12.84 13.09
CA ASP A 122 -3.15 13.87 12.05
C ASP A 122 -2.59 13.45 10.69
N LYS A 123 -2.09 12.21 10.58
CA LYS A 123 -1.54 11.64 9.35
C LYS A 123 -2.56 10.76 8.64
N GLY A 124 -2.44 10.65 7.32
CA GLY A 124 -3.29 9.79 6.49
C GLY A 124 -4.22 10.60 5.57
N PHE A 125 -5.33 9.98 5.20
CA PHE A 125 -6.38 10.63 4.40
C PHE A 125 -7.64 10.79 5.27
N THR A 126 -7.87 11.91 5.82
CA THR A 126 -8.94 12.21 6.78
C THR A 126 -10.36 12.27 6.17
N ASN A 127 -10.69 11.36 5.26
CA ASN A 127 -11.98 11.34 4.59
C ASN A 127 -12.63 9.96 4.67
N VAL A 128 -13.57 9.80 5.60
CA VAL A 128 -14.35 8.57 5.84
C VAL A 128 -14.99 8.01 4.56
N ARG A 129 -15.37 8.88 3.61
CA ARG A 129 -15.93 8.43 2.32
C ARG A 129 -14.88 7.71 1.48
N THR A 130 -13.63 8.21 1.47
CA THR A 130 -12.51 7.56 0.77
C THR A 130 -12.23 6.19 1.37
N ASP A 131 -12.24 6.10 2.69
CA ASP A 131 -12.05 4.88 3.43
C ASP A 131 -13.10 3.83 3.06
N TYR A 132 -14.37 4.18 3.11
CA TYR A 132 -15.49 3.32 2.71
C TYR A 132 -15.33 2.76 1.28
N TYR A 133 -15.00 3.59 0.30
CA TYR A 133 -14.83 3.13 -1.08
C TYR A 133 -13.59 2.24 -1.24
N MET A 134 -12.52 2.52 -0.52
CA MET A 134 -11.33 1.67 -0.57
C MET A 134 -11.58 0.32 0.08
N LEU A 135 -12.27 0.27 1.21
CA LEU A 135 -12.70 -0.99 1.86
C LEU A 135 -13.56 -1.82 0.90
N ASP A 136 -14.57 -1.22 0.27
CA ASP A 136 -15.42 -1.89 -0.72
C ASP A 136 -14.62 -2.45 -1.91
N CYS A 137 -13.61 -1.72 -2.38
CA CYS A 137 -12.72 -2.20 -3.44
C CYS A 137 -11.86 -3.39 -2.96
N LEU A 138 -11.24 -3.29 -1.76
CA LEU A 138 -10.37 -4.33 -1.22
C LEU A 138 -11.14 -5.61 -0.87
N GLN A 139 -12.36 -5.50 -0.35
CA GLN A 139 -13.25 -6.64 -0.12
C GLN A 139 -13.64 -7.32 -1.45
N ASN A 140 -13.85 -6.55 -2.50
CA ASN A 140 -14.17 -7.12 -3.81
C ASN A 140 -12.98 -7.89 -4.42
N VAL A 141 -11.73 -7.51 -4.11
CA VAL A 141 -10.54 -8.27 -4.53
C VAL A 141 -10.50 -9.66 -3.90
N THR A 142 -10.84 -9.79 -2.61
CA THR A 142 -10.87 -11.09 -1.92
C THR A 142 -12.10 -11.92 -2.27
N ALA A 143 -13.22 -11.28 -2.58
CA ALA A 143 -14.46 -11.97 -2.94
C ALA A 143 -14.50 -12.44 -4.41
N HIS A 144 -13.94 -11.69 -5.35
CA HIS A 144 -14.13 -11.90 -6.79
C HIS A 144 -12.87 -11.68 -7.63
N GLY A 145 -11.75 -11.31 -7.03
CA GLY A 145 -10.53 -10.86 -7.72
C GLY A 145 -9.34 -11.78 -7.58
N THR A 146 -8.16 -11.17 -7.67
CA THR A 146 -6.86 -11.86 -7.63
C THR A 146 -6.54 -12.52 -6.29
N ALA A 147 -7.29 -12.16 -5.22
CA ALA A 147 -7.19 -12.77 -3.90
C ALA A 147 -8.42 -13.62 -3.56
N TYR A 148 -9.14 -14.13 -4.58
CA TYR A 148 -10.28 -15.02 -4.35
C TYR A 148 -9.89 -16.23 -3.51
N GLY A 149 -10.70 -16.54 -2.49
CA GLY A 149 -10.46 -17.65 -1.57
C GLY A 149 -9.64 -17.27 -0.32
N ILE A 150 -9.14 -16.04 -0.22
CA ILE A 150 -8.50 -15.54 1.01
C ILE A 150 -9.55 -14.76 1.84
N GLN A 151 -10.59 -15.47 2.25
CA GLN A 151 -11.62 -14.93 3.14
C GLN A 151 -11.61 -15.72 4.45
N LEU A 152 -11.81 -14.99 5.55
CA LEU A 152 -11.95 -15.59 6.87
C LEU A 152 -13.45 -15.81 7.16
N ASP A 153 -13.81 -17.00 7.64
CA ASP A 153 -15.20 -17.33 7.96
C ASP A 153 -15.76 -16.39 9.02
N GLY A 154 -16.86 -15.74 8.72
CA GLY A 154 -17.56 -14.84 9.62
C GLY A 154 -16.85 -13.49 9.87
N VAL A 155 -15.79 -13.17 9.12
CA VAL A 155 -15.04 -11.92 9.28
C VAL A 155 -14.95 -11.21 7.92
N GLU A 156 -15.34 -9.93 7.88
CA GLU A 156 -15.11 -9.09 6.72
C GLU A 156 -13.62 -9.02 6.40
N THR A 157 -13.24 -9.44 5.20
CA THR A 157 -11.85 -9.55 4.79
C THR A 157 -11.65 -8.80 3.48
N GLY A 158 -10.71 -7.88 3.47
CA GLY A 158 -10.26 -7.17 2.27
C GLY A 158 -8.76 -7.34 2.07
N GLY A 159 -8.29 -7.12 0.86
CA GLY A 159 -6.84 -7.19 0.62
C GLY A 159 -6.45 -6.98 -0.82
N LYS A 160 -5.14 -6.96 -1.06
CA LYS A 160 -4.56 -6.79 -2.39
C LYS A 160 -3.32 -7.66 -2.56
N THR A 161 -3.24 -8.32 -3.70
CA THR A 161 -2.05 -9.05 -4.15
C THR A 161 -1.10 -8.14 -4.90
N GLY A 162 0.19 -8.44 -4.85
CA GLY A 162 1.24 -7.87 -5.71
C GLY A 162 2.13 -8.98 -6.23
N THR A 163 2.56 -8.87 -7.49
CA THR A 163 3.50 -9.83 -8.10
C THR A 163 4.33 -9.09 -9.14
N THR A 164 5.65 -9.21 -9.06
CA THR A 164 6.56 -8.69 -10.08
C THR A 164 6.58 -9.59 -11.32
N THR A 165 7.03 -9.03 -12.45
CA THR A 165 7.02 -9.72 -13.75
C THR A 165 7.78 -11.06 -13.72
N SER A 166 8.85 -11.15 -12.95
CA SER A 166 9.68 -12.36 -12.83
C SER A 166 9.26 -13.27 -11.65
N ASN A 167 8.17 -12.94 -10.94
CA ASN A 167 7.74 -13.59 -9.70
C ASN A 167 8.82 -13.58 -8.60
N THR A 168 9.75 -12.65 -8.65
CA THR A 168 10.77 -12.46 -7.61
C THR A 168 10.19 -11.89 -6.34
N ASP A 169 9.06 -11.16 -6.46
CA ASP A 169 8.32 -10.61 -5.33
C ASP A 169 6.86 -10.98 -5.41
N ILE A 170 6.36 -11.61 -4.39
CA ILE A 170 4.95 -11.96 -4.22
C ILE A 170 4.47 -11.34 -2.90
N TRP A 171 3.45 -10.50 -2.99
CA TRP A 171 2.88 -9.78 -1.87
C TRP A 171 1.40 -10.12 -1.68
N PHE A 172 1.00 -10.14 -0.42
CA PHE A 172 -0.40 -9.98 -0.02
C PHE A 172 -0.48 -9.03 1.17
N CYS A 173 -1.31 -7.99 1.02
CA CYS A 173 -1.68 -7.09 2.11
C CYS A 173 -3.16 -7.27 2.40
N GLY A 174 -3.49 -7.66 3.63
CA GLY A 174 -4.84 -7.99 4.07
C GLY A 174 -5.31 -7.14 5.24
N ILE A 175 -6.61 -6.93 5.31
CA ILE A 175 -7.28 -6.22 6.39
C ILE A 175 -8.53 -6.97 6.85
N THR A 176 -8.81 -6.82 8.11
CA THR A 176 -10.08 -7.16 8.76
C THR A 176 -10.55 -5.93 9.54
N PRO A 177 -11.74 -5.90 10.15
CA PRO A 177 -12.18 -4.74 10.93
C PRO A 177 -11.25 -4.35 12.09
N LYS A 178 -10.33 -5.23 12.51
CA LYS A 178 -9.45 -4.99 13.68
C LYS A 178 -7.96 -5.13 13.38
N TYR A 179 -7.59 -5.74 12.27
CA TYR A 179 -6.19 -6.08 11.98
C TYR A 179 -5.83 -5.75 10.55
N SER A 180 -4.63 -5.26 10.35
CA SER A 180 -3.96 -5.22 9.07
C SER A 180 -2.72 -6.10 9.10
N GLY A 181 -2.39 -6.70 7.97
CA GLY A 181 -1.21 -7.54 7.83
C GLY A 181 -0.65 -7.47 6.43
N ALA A 182 0.64 -7.73 6.31
CA ALA A 182 1.30 -7.87 5.03
C ALA A 182 2.24 -9.07 5.06
N VAL A 183 2.32 -9.77 3.95
CA VAL A 183 3.25 -10.89 3.73
C VAL A 183 3.98 -10.65 2.43
N TRP A 184 5.28 -10.86 2.46
CA TRP A 184 6.14 -10.90 1.28
C TRP A 184 6.85 -12.24 1.20
N VAL A 185 6.87 -12.79 0.01
CA VAL A 185 7.66 -13.99 -0.32
C VAL A 185 8.44 -13.67 -1.57
N GLY A 186 9.74 -13.82 -1.52
CA GLY A 186 10.59 -13.50 -2.67
C GLY A 186 12.04 -13.89 -2.46
N TYR A 187 12.86 -13.54 -3.45
CA TYR A 187 14.31 -13.75 -3.46
C TYR A 187 14.98 -12.65 -4.31
N GLU A 188 16.23 -12.40 -4.00
CA GLU A 188 17.12 -11.52 -4.76
C GLU A 188 17.71 -12.23 -6.00
#